data_c0eaf65946f4c06a5caa3a2fc599b2d7
#
_entry.id   c0eaf65946f4c06a5caa3a2fc599b2d7
#
_cell.length_a   1.000
_cell.length_b   1.000
_cell.length_c   1.000
_cell.angle_alpha   90.00
_cell.angle_beta   90.00
_cell.angle_gamma   90.00
#
_symmetry.space_group_name_H-M   'P 1'
#
loop_
_entity.id
_entity.type
_entity.pdbx_description
1 polymer ?
#
loop_
_entity_poly.entity_id
_entity_poly.type
_entity_poly.pdbx_seq_one_letter_code
_entity_poly.pdbx_strand_id
1 'polypeptide(L)'
;GKRPGAGCAYLEPWHLDYEDFLNLRRNTGDERLRCHDINTASWIPDIFMRKVQAEEEWYLFNPNECPELHDLHGEAFDKKYNYYCKKAEKGEVKNFRKLPAKDLWKKVLKVLFETSHPWNTFKDPCNIRYTNQHEGAVHSSNLCTEITLHTKASQYKEGEKVKTGETAVCNLGSVNVRNHLR
;
A
#
# COMPACT_ATOMS: atom_id res chain seq x y z
N GLY A 1 -13.85 3.02 -25.75
CA GLY A 1 -13.11 1.82 -26.17
C GLY A 1 -13.85 0.55 -25.85
N LYS A 2 -13.44 -0.57 -26.43
CA LYS A 2 -14.05 -1.89 -26.18
C LYS A 2 -13.62 -2.51 -24.83
N ARG A 3 -12.59 -1.97 -24.17
CA ARG A 3 -12.10 -2.38 -22.85
C ARG A 3 -12.09 -1.15 -21.94
N PRO A 4 -12.99 -1.07 -20.96
CA PRO A 4 -12.94 -0.03 -19.94
C PRO A 4 -11.66 -0.17 -19.10
N GLY A 5 -11.15 0.95 -18.59
CA GLY A 5 -10.07 0.94 -17.59
C GLY A 5 -10.57 0.39 -16.26
N ALA A 6 -9.65 -0.18 -15.49
CA ALA A 6 -9.88 -0.58 -14.11
C ALA A 6 -8.74 -0.07 -13.23
N GLY A 7 -9.05 0.32 -12.00
CA GLY A 7 -8.07 0.84 -11.04
C GLY A 7 -7.95 -0.03 -9.80
N CYS A 8 -6.79 0.04 -9.16
CA CYS A 8 -6.56 -0.50 -7.83
C CYS A 8 -5.85 0.54 -6.98
N ALA A 9 -6.43 0.85 -5.82
CA ALA A 9 -5.80 1.71 -4.82
C ALA A 9 -5.00 0.86 -3.83
N TYR A 10 -3.75 1.25 -3.61
CA TYR A 10 -2.86 0.62 -2.64
C TYR A 10 -2.70 1.52 -1.42
N LEU A 11 -2.80 0.95 -0.21
CA LEU A 11 -2.56 1.68 1.03
C LEU A 11 -1.77 0.82 2.01
N GLU A 12 -0.85 1.47 2.73
CA GLU A 12 -0.06 0.81 3.77
C GLU A 12 -0.82 0.77 5.10
N PRO A 13 -0.72 -0.32 5.90
CA PRO A 13 -1.46 -0.47 7.14
C PRO A 13 -1.06 0.49 8.27
N TRP A 14 0.00 1.28 8.11
CA TRP A 14 0.37 2.34 9.05
C TRP A 14 -0.34 3.67 8.81
N HIS A 15 -1.08 3.82 7.70
CA HIS A 15 -1.81 5.04 7.38
C HIS A 15 -3.01 5.23 8.32
N LEU A 16 -3.25 6.46 8.77
CA LEU A 16 -4.32 6.78 9.72
C LEU A 16 -5.71 6.35 9.23
N ASP A 17 -5.96 6.48 7.94
CA ASP A 17 -7.24 6.15 7.29
C ASP A 17 -7.36 4.68 6.86
N TYR A 18 -6.42 3.83 7.28
CA TYR A 18 -6.40 2.45 6.81
C TYR A 18 -7.66 1.65 7.18
N GLU A 19 -8.25 1.91 8.35
CA GLU A 19 -9.49 1.23 8.73
C GLU A 19 -10.70 1.68 7.88
N ASP A 20 -10.74 2.94 7.47
CA ASP A 20 -11.77 3.44 6.55
C ASP A 20 -11.55 2.89 5.13
N PHE A 21 -10.30 2.78 4.69
CA PHE A 21 -9.92 2.12 3.45
C PHE A 21 -10.40 0.66 3.39
N LEU A 22 -10.29 -0.11 4.47
CA LEU A 22 -10.82 -1.47 4.55
C LEU A 22 -12.34 -1.52 4.32
N ASN A 23 -13.06 -0.48 4.71
CA ASN A 23 -14.52 -0.43 4.60
C ASN A 23 -15.04 -0.01 3.22
N LEU A 24 -14.17 0.48 2.31
CA LEU A 24 -14.60 1.04 1.01
C LEU A 24 -15.46 0.10 0.17
N ARG A 25 -15.23 -1.21 0.24
CA ARG A 25 -15.92 -2.21 -0.58
C ARG A 25 -16.96 -3.04 0.18
N ARG A 26 -17.27 -2.69 1.43
CA ARG A 26 -18.28 -3.43 2.21
C ARG A 26 -19.69 -3.18 1.66
N ASN A 27 -20.51 -4.22 1.66
CA ASN A 27 -21.90 -4.18 1.19
C ASN A 27 -22.88 -3.67 2.28
N THR A 28 -22.36 -3.17 3.38
CA THR A 28 -23.16 -2.69 4.53
C THR A 28 -22.67 -1.32 4.98
N GLY A 29 -23.56 -0.55 5.58
CA GLY A 29 -23.28 0.79 6.10
C GLY A 29 -23.70 1.90 5.12
N ASP A 30 -23.15 3.09 5.28
CA ASP A 30 -23.49 4.25 4.46
C ASP A 30 -22.84 4.15 3.07
N GLU A 31 -23.65 4.05 2.01
CA GLU A 31 -23.19 3.96 0.61
C GLU A 31 -22.33 5.16 0.17
N ARG A 32 -22.52 6.33 0.76
CA ARG A 32 -21.71 7.52 0.47
C ARG A 32 -20.23 7.36 0.87
N LEU A 33 -19.95 6.40 1.76
CA LEU A 33 -18.62 6.03 2.22
C LEU A 33 -18.07 4.77 1.51
N ARG A 34 -18.71 4.36 0.42
CA ARG A 34 -18.34 3.16 -0.34
C ARG A 34 -17.80 3.52 -1.72
N CYS A 35 -16.95 2.66 -2.23
CA CYS A 35 -16.39 2.76 -3.58
C CYS A 35 -16.28 1.34 -4.18
N HIS A 36 -17.38 0.88 -4.77
CA HIS A 36 -17.47 -0.50 -5.29
C HIS A 36 -16.72 -0.71 -6.61
N ASP A 37 -16.48 0.35 -7.37
CA ASP A 37 -15.89 0.28 -8.72
C ASP A 37 -14.36 0.31 -8.72
N ILE A 38 -13.71 0.58 -7.58
CA ILE A 38 -12.26 0.53 -7.46
C ILE A 38 -11.82 -0.70 -6.65
N ASN A 39 -10.79 -1.38 -7.12
CA ASN A 39 -10.17 -2.44 -6.34
C ASN A 39 -9.25 -1.85 -5.27
N THR A 40 -9.06 -2.57 -4.18
CA THR A 40 -8.20 -2.15 -3.08
C THR A 40 -7.16 -3.21 -2.77
N ALA A 41 -5.97 -2.78 -2.41
CA ALA A 41 -4.87 -3.65 -2.01
C ALA A 41 -4.09 -3.05 -0.83
N SER A 42 -3.73 -3.90 0.10
CA SER A 42 -2.86 -3.56 1.22
C SER A 42 -1.40 -3.69 0.79
N TRP A 43 -0.58 -2.67 1.05
CA TRP A 43 0.86 -2.66 0.83
C TRP A 43 1.57 -2.84 2.17
N ILE A 44 1.88 -4.10 2.52
CA ILE A 44 2.19 -4.53 3.88
C ILE A 44 3.69 -4.58 4.12
N PRO A 45 4.26 -3.77 5.05
CA PRO A 45 5.64 -3.92 5.48
C PRO A 45 5.79 -5.13 6.42
N ASP A 46 6.93 -5.82 6.35
CA ASP A 46 7.18 -7.06 7.12
C ASP A 46 7.09 -6.85 8.63
N ILE A 47 7.45 -5.66 9.13
CA ILE A 47 7.34 -5.34 10.57
C ILE A 47 5.89 -5.45 11.06
N PHE A 48 4.90 -5.12 10.23
CA PHE A 48 3.49 -5.29 10.61
C PHE A 48 3.19 -6.76 10.92
N MET A 49 3.61 -7.68 10.05
CA MET A 49 3.37 -9.12 10.25
C MET A 49 4.15 -9.66 11.45
N ARG A 50 5.38 -9.18 11.69
CA ARG A 50 6.13 -9.54 12.90
C ARG A 50 5.40 -9.09 14.18
N LYS A 51 4.83 -7.87 14.17
CA LYS A 51 4.03 -7.36 15.31
C LYS A 51 2.70 -8.11 15.49
N VAL A 52 2.07 -8.53 14.40
CA VAL A 52 0.88 -9.42 14.46
C VAL A 52 1.24 -10.75 15.15
N GLN A 53 2.37 -11.35 14.77
CA GLN A 53 2.82 -12.63 15.33
C GLN A 53 3.22 -12.49 16.80
N ALA A 54 3.88 -11.39 17.16
CA ALA A 54 4.30 -11.08 18.53
C ALA A 54 3.18 -10.54 19.43
N GLU A 55 1.99 -10.31 18.88
CA GLU A 55 0.82 -9.73 19.55
C GLU A 55 1.11 -8.32 20.12
N GLU A 56 1.94 -7.55 19.42
CA GLU A 56 2.32 -6.19 19.80
C GLU A 56 1.34 -5.14 19.30
N GLU A 57 1.52 -3.91 19.81
CA GLU A 57 0.78 -2.73 19.39
C GLU A 57 1.25 -2.25 18.02
N TRP A 58 0.27 -1.73 17.24
CA TRP A 58 0.48 -1.08 15.96
C TRP A 58 -0.01 0.36 16.01
N TYR A 59 0.73 1.26 15.37
CA TYR A 59 0.42 2.68 15.29
C TYR A 59 0.01 3.04 13.87
N LEU A 60 -1.08 3.77 13.75
CA LEU A 60 -1.53 4.42 12.52
C LEU A 60 -1.15 5.89 12.60
N PHE A 61 -0.50 6.39 11.57
CA PHE A 61 0.01 7.75 11.53
C PHE A 61 -0.61 8.57 10.39
N ASN A 62 -0.70 9.89 10.62
CA ASN A 62 -0.93 10.83 9.53
C ASN A 62 0.35 10.92 8.67
N PRO A 63 0.28 10.67 7.34
CA PRO A 63 1.46 10.68 6.48
C PRO A 63 2.17 12.04 6.43
N ASN A 64 1.49 13.15 6.67
CA ASN A 64 2.11 14.47 6.76
C ASN A 64 3.08 14.61 7.95
N GLU A 65 2.87 13.85 9.02
CA GLU A 65 3.76 13.85 10.19
C GLU A 65 4.88 12.82 10.08
N CYS A 66 4.73 11.84 9.17
CA CYS A 66 5.66 10.73 8.98
C CYS A 66 5.96 10.49 7.47
N PRO A 67 6.33 11.52 6.69
CA PRO A 67 6.40 11.43 5.23
C PRO A 67 7.43 10.42 4.72
N GLU A 68 8.52 10.17 5.46
CA GLU A 68 9.58 9.27 5.01
C GLU A 68 9.15 7.79 5.01
N LEU A 69 8.11 7.40 5.75
CA LEU A 69 7.65 6.00 5.81
C LEU A 69 7.21 5.47 4.45
N HIS A 70 6.69 6.35 3.58
CA HIS A 70 6.27 5.98 2.25
C HIS A 70 7.43 5.46 1.38
N ASP A 71 8.60 6.12 1.48
CA ASP A 71 9.77 5.83 0.63
C ASP A 71 10.72 4.78 1.21
N LEU A 72 10.50 4.34 2.44
CA LEU A 72 11.35 3.37 3.13
C LEU A 72 10.78 1.95 3.05
N HIS A 73 11.67 0.96 3.10
CA HIS A 73 11.34 -0.47 3.21
C HIS A 73 12.41 -1.20 4.04
N GLY A 74 12.11 -2.45 4.46
CA GLY A 74 13.02 -3.30 5.23
C GLY A 74 13.46 -2.67 6.55
N GLU A 75 14.71 -2.87 6.93
CA GLU A 75 15.25 -2.35 8.20
C GLU A 75 15.18 -0.82 8.32
N ALA A 76 15.31 -0.08 7.22
CA ALA A 76 15.21 1.38 7.24
C ALA A 76 13.78 1.81 7.62
N PHE A 77 12.78 1.14 7.09
CA PHE A 77 11.38 1.34 7.48
C PHE A 77 11.17 0.99 8.96
N ASP A 78 11.65 -0.17 9.40
CA ASP A 78 11.51 -0.64 10.78
C ASP A 78 12.06 0.37 11.80
N LYS A 79 13.28 0.86 11.54
CA LYS A 79 13.95 1.85 12.40
C LYS A 79 13.16 3.15 12.45
N LYS A 80 12.70 3.62 11.29
CA LYS A 80 11.97 4.88 11.19
C LYS A 80 10.56 4.78 11.79
N TYR A 81 9.86 3.67 11.53
CA TYR A 81 8.55 3.41 12.13
C TYR A 81 8.63 3.39 13.66
N ASN A 82 9.58 2.63 14.23
CA ASN A 82 9.78 2.59 15.68
C ASN A 82 10.20 3.94 16.27
N TYR A 83 10.95 4.75 15.51
CA TYR A 83 11.25 6.12 15.90
C TYR A 83 9.97 6.99 16.03
N TYR A 84 9.05 6.89 15.04
CA TYR A 84 7.78 7.60 15.11
C TYR A 84 6.86 7.09 16.24
N CYS A 85 6.85 5.79 16.51
CA CYS A 85 6.15 5.23 17.67
C CYS A 85 6.63 5.88 18.99
N LYS A 86 7.94 5.97 19.18
CA LYS A 86 8.51 6.64 20.36
C LYS A 86 8.18 8.13 20.43
N LYS A 87 8.15 8.82 19.30
CA LYS A 87 7.74 10.23 19.23
C LYS A 87 6.26 10.41 19.59
N ALA A 88 5.40 9.52 19.11
CA ALA A 88 3.97 9.54 19.47
C ALA A 88 3.76 9.34 20.98
N GLU A 89 4.50 8.44 21.61
CA GLU A 89 4.46 8.22 23.06
C GLU A 89 4.93 9.44 23.87
N LYS A 90 5.82 10.25 23.30
CA LYS A 90 6.28 11.52 23.90
C LYS A 90 5.36 12.71 23.59
N GLY A 91 4.31 12.53 22.77
CA GLY A 91 3.41 13.60 22.34
C GLY A 91 3.97 14.52 21.26
N GLU A 92 5.06 14.12 20.58
CA GLU A 92 5.67 14.87 19.49
C GLU A 92 4.97 14.64 18.13
N VAL A 93 4.26 13.52 17.97
CA VAL A 93 3.34 13.24 16.87
C VAL A 93 1.94 13.35 17.43
N LYS A 94 1.08 14.15 16.80
CA LYS A 94 -0.24 14.48 17.36
C LYS A 94 -1.37 13.65 16.77
N ASN A 95 -1.29 13.35 15.47
CA ASN A 95 -2.34 12.65 14.74
C ASN A 95 -1.95 11.18 14.52
N PHE A 96 -2.22 10.37 15.51
CA PHE A 96 -2.02 8.92 15.43
C PHE A 96 -3.12 8.16 16.17
N ARG A 97 -3.25 6.89 15.85
CA ARG A 97 -4.03 5.92 16.63
C ARG A 97 -3.17 4.71 16.95
N LYS A 98 -3.46 4.10 18.09
CA LYS A 98 -2.78 2.89 18.56
C LYS A 98 -3.80 1.79 18.75
N LEU A 99 -3.49 0.58 18.27
CA LEU A 99 -4.35 -0.60 18.41
C LEU A 99 -3.50 -1.87 18.32
N PRO A 100 -3.99 -3.03 18.84
CA PRO A 100 -3.29 -4.28 18.67
C PRO A 100 -3.15 -4.65 17.19
N ALA A 101 -1.92 -4.97 16.75
CA ALA A 101 -1.64 -5.37 15.36
C ALA A 101 -2.48 -6.58 14.93
N LYS A 102 -2.66 -7.53 15.82
CA LYS A 102 -3.48 -8.74 15.61
C LYS A 102 -4.94 -8.41 15.33
N ASP A 103 -5.50 -7.39 15.99
CA ASP A 103 -6.89 -7.00 15.78
C ASP A 103 -7.09 -6.28 14.46
N LEU A 104 -6.12 -5.44 14.05
CA LEU A 104 -6.13 -4.85 12.71
C LEU A 104 -6.03 -5.94 11.64
N TRP A 105 -5.15 -6.92 11.82
CA TRP A 105 -5.02 -8.04 10.88
C TRP A 105 -6.30 -8.88 10.79
N LYS A 106 -6.97 -9.17 11.92
CA LYS A 106 -8.29 -9.82 11.90
C LYS A 106 -9.33 -9.02 11.11
N LYS A 107 -9.31 -7.68 11.21
CA LYS A 107 -10.20 -6.82 10.39
C LYS A 107 -9.89 -6.97 8.90
N VAL A 108 -8.61 -6.96 8.51
CA VAL A 108 -8.19 -7.18 7.11
C VAL A 108 -8.74 -8.52 6.60
N LEU A 109 -8.50 -9.61 7.34
CA LEU A 109 -8.95 -10.94 6.95
C LEU A 109 -10.49 -11.05 6.89
N LYS A 110 -11.19 -10.43 7.83
CA LYS A 110 -12.66 -10.40 7.83
C LYS A 110 -13.20 -9.70 6.58
N VAL A 111 -12.70 -8.52 6.26
CA VAL A 111 -13.14 -7.77 5.09
C VAL A 111 -12.75 -8.49 3.80
N LEU A 112 -11.56 -9.09 3.74
CA LEU A 112 -11.13 -9.92 2.62
C LEU A 112 -12.09 -11.10 2.39
N PHE A 113 -12.51 -11.77 3.45
CA PHE A 113 -13.48 -12.86 3.36
C PHE A 113 -14.87 -12.38 2.87
N GLU A 114 -15.31 -11.20 3.36
CA GLU A 114 -16.62 -10.61 3.01
C GLU A 114 -16.67 -10.07 1.57
N THR A 115 -15.56 -9.51 1.06
CA THR A 115 -15.56 -8.68 -0.16
C THR A 115 -14.52 -9.10 -1.22
N SER A 116 -13.68 -10.08 -0.93
CA SER A 116 -12.48 -10.45 -1.71
C SER A 116 -11.43 -9.32 -1.79
N HIS A 117 -11.55 -8.30 -0.95
CA HIS A 117 -10.63 -7.14 -0.86
C HIS A 117 -10.38 -6.75 0.60
N PRO A 118 -9.27 -6.05 0.87
CA PRO A 118 -8.17 -5.71 -0.03
C PRO A 118 -7.33 -6.94 -0.40
N TRP A 119 -6.66 -6.92 -1.55
CA TRP A 119 -5.59 -7.89 -1.84
C TRP A 119 -4.41 -7.60 -0.91
N ASN A 120 -3.66 -8.63 -0.54
CA ASN A 120 -2.52 -8.49 0.36
C ASN A 120 -1.22 -8.64 -0.42
N THR A 121 -0.44 -7.57 -0.47
CA THR A 121 0.85 -7.50 -1.16
C THR A 121 1.91 -7.02 -0.17
N PHE A 122 3.09 -7.63 -0.21
CA PHE A 122 4.15 -7.39 0.77
C PHE A 122 5.20 -6.43 0.23
N LYS A 123 5.34 -5.27 0.88
CA LYS A 123 6.21 -4.17 0.49
C LYS A 123 7.68 -4.56 0.42
N ASP A 124 8.18 -5.22 1.47
CA ASP A 124 9.60 -5.48 1.62
C ASP A 124 10.11 -6.51 0.61
N PRO A 125 9.47 -7.68 0.40
CA PRO A 125 9.87 -8.62 -0.63
C PRO A 125 9.85 -8.04 -2.04
N CYS A 126 8.87 -7.18 -2.36
CA CYS A 126 8.79 -6.50 -3.65
C CYS A 126 9.98 -5.58 -3.86
N ASN A 127 10.35 -4.80 -2.84
CA ASN A 127 11.46 -3.87 -2.91
C ASN A 127 12.83 -4.57 -2.89
N ILE A 128 13.00 -5.62 -2.09
CA ILE A 128 14.26 -6.40 -2.03
C ILE A 128 14.57 -7.04 -3.39
N ARG A 129 13.54 -7.49 -4.11
CA ARG A 129 13.69 -8.14 -5.43
C ARG A 129 13.66 -7.16 -6.61
N TYR A 130 13.38 -5.89 -6.37
CA TYR A 130 13.40 -4.87 -7.41
C TYR A 130 14.83 -4.62 -7.88
N THR A 131 15.07 -4.80 -9.17
CA THR A 131 16.44 -4.75 -9.76
C THR A 131 16.99 -3.34 -9.87
N ASN A 132 16.13 -2.32 -9.94
CA ASN A 132 16.54 -0.92 -10.12
C ASN A 132 16.41 -0.12 -8.81
N GLN A 133 16.89 -0.67 -7.70
CA GLN A 133 16.80 -0.05 -6.37
C GLN A 133 17.43 1.35 -6.30
N HIS A 134 18.38 1.67 -7.21
CA HIS A 134 19.00 2.99 -7.32
C HIS A 134 18.05 4.10 -7.79
N GLU A 135 16.91 3.75 -8.41
CA GLU A 135 15.89 4.72 -8.83
C GLU A 135 14.96 5.13 -7.68
N GLY A 136 14.74 4.25 -6.70
CA GLY A 136 13.89 4.49 -5.54
C GLY A 136 13.07 3.28 -5.13
N ALA A 137 12.19 3.47 -4.14
CA ALA A 137 11.30 2.42 -3.64
C ALA A 137 10.11 2.17 -4.57
N VAL A 138 9.64 0.93 -4.60
CA VAL A 138 8.35 0.55 -5.20
C VAL A 138 7.25 0.82 -4.17
N HIS A 139 6.25 1.63 -4.54
CA HIS A 139 5.18 2.08 -3.64
C HIS A 139 3.86 1.34 -3.81
N SER A 140 3.69 0.66 -4.94
CA SER A 140 2.47 -0.05 -5.29
C SER A 140 2.73 -1.06 -6.41
N SER A 141 1.69 -1.75 -6.82
CA SER A 141 1.71 -2.62 -7.99
C SER A 141 0.57 -2.23 -8.95
N ASN A 142 0.42 -2.99 -10.04
CA ASN A 142 -0.72 -2.86 -10.94
C ASN A 142 -1.98 -3.55 -10.37
N LEU A 143 -3.03 -3.63 -11.19
CA LEU A 143 -4.30 -4.26 -10.82
C LEU A 143 -4.13 -5.72 -10.39
N CYS A 144 -3.30 -6.50 -11.08
CA CYS A 144 -3.13 -7.94 -10.82
C CYS A 144 -2.00 -8.26 -9.84
N THR A 145 -1.31 -7.27 -9.28
CA THR A 145 -0.24 -7.38 -8.28
C THR A 145 1.09 -7.99 -8.75
N GLU A 146 1.27 -8.24 -10.06
CA GLU A 146 2.48 -8.87 -10.61
C GLU A 146 3.58 -7.87 -11.01
N ILE A 147 3.24 -6.58 -11.19
CA ILE A 147 4.20 -5.57 -11.65
C ILE A 147 4.67 -4.73 -10.46
N THR A 148 5.96 -4.78 -10.20
CA THR A 148 6.61 -4.03 -9.12
C THR A 148 7.69 -3.13 -9.71
N LEU A 149 7.31 -1.90 -10.05
CA LEU A 149 8.18 -0.90 -10.64
C LEU A 149 8.10 0.40 -9.86
N HIS A 150 9.22 1.11 -9.75
CA HIS A 150 9.26 2.44 -9.16
C HIS A 150 8.49 3.45 -10.03
N THR A 151 7.84 4.38 -9.38
CA THR A 151 7.16 5.53 -10.01
C THR A 151 7.52 6.80 -9.26
N LYS A 152 7.50 7.93 -9.97
CA LYS A 152 7.73 9.26 -9.40
C LYS A 152 6.53 10.16 -9.64
N ALA A 153 6.08 10.86 -8.60
CA ALA A 153 5.02 11.84 -8.75
C ALA A 153 5.50 13.05 -9.57
N SER A 154 4.62 13.59 -10.40
CA SER A 154 4.85 14.90 -11.02
C SER A 154 4.82 16.00 -9.95
N GLN A 155 5.67 17.00 -10.11
CA GLN A 155 5.71 18.16 -9.21
C GLN A 155 4.97 19.32 -9.84
N TYR A 156 4.20 20.02 -9.02
CA TYR A 156 3.42 21.20 -9.42
C TYR A 156 3.79 22.39 -8.55
N LYS A 157 3.85 23.58 -9.14
CA LYS A 157 4.01 24.83 -8.42
C LYS A 157 2.95 25.80 -8.96
N GLU A 158 2.16 26.38 -8.06
CA GLU A 158 1.07 27.33 -8.39
C GLU A 158 0.08 26.78 -9.46
N GLY A 159 -0.15 25.44 -9.46
CA GLY A 159 -1.02 24.77 -10.42
C GLY A 159 -0.34 24.36 -11.74
N GLU A 160 0.87 24.82 -12.01
CA GLU A 160 1.65 24.45 -13.20
C GLU A 160 2.57 23.26 -12.93
N LYS A 161 2.68 22.34 -13.89
CA LYS A 161 3.59 21.20 -13.82
C LYS A 161 5.02 21.68 -14.05
N VAL A 162 5.83 21.70 -13.00
CA VAL A 162 7.25 22.09 -13.04
C VAL A 162 8.20 20.92 -13.31
N LYS A 163 7.78 19.68 -12.95
CA LYS A 163 8.54 18.46 -13.25
C LYS A 163 7.60 17.31 -13.58
N THR A 164 7.87 16.62 -14.67
CA THR A 164 7.14 15.40 -15.03
C THR A 164 7.61 14.25 -14.15
N GLY A 165 6.67 13.49 -13.61
CA GLY A 165 6.94 12.25 -12.89
C GLY A 165 7.25 11.08 -13.83
N GLU A 166 7.37 9.91 -13.26
CA GLU A 166 7.59 8.65 -13.99
C GLU A 166 6.42 7.70 -13.75
N THR A 167 5.86 7.18 -14.84
CA THR A 167 4.75 6.21 -14.81
C THR A 167 5.28 4.87 -15.29
N ALA A 168 5.07 3.83 -14.48
CA ALA A 168 5.40 2.46 -14.86
C ALA A 168 4.40 1.94 -15.90
N VAL A 169 4.90 1.30 -16.93
CA VAL A 169 4.09 0.69 -17.99
C VAL A 169 4.60 -0.72 -18.26
N CYS A 170 3.69 -1.66 -18.45
CA CYS A 170 4.00 -3.04 -18.80
C CYS A 170 3.40 -3.39 -20.15
N ASN A 171 4.20 -3.95 -21.05
CA ASN A 171 3.75 -4.56 -22.29
C ASN A 171 3.44 -6.04 -22.05
N LEU A 172 2.18 -6.42 -22.30
CA LEU A 172 1.72 -7.79 -22.13
C LEU A 172 1.68 -8.52 -23.49
N GLY A 173 2.08 -9.78 -23.48
CA GLY A 173 2.02 -10.64 -24.66
C GLY A 173 1.72 -12.09 -24.27
N SER A 174 1.14 -12.82 -25.21
CA SER A 174 0.88 -14.26 -25.06
C SER A 174 1.50 -15.02 -26.22
N VAL A 175 2.20 -16.11 -25.92
CA VAL A 175 2.79 -17.00 -26.92
C VAL A 175 1.95 -18.27 -27.01
N ASN A 176 1.47 -18.57 -28.22
CA ASN A 176 0.79 -19.86 -28.47
C ASN A 176 1.84 -20.97 -28.59
N VAL A 177 2.13 -21.62 -27.46
CA VAL A 177 3.18 -22.67 -27.36
C VAL A 177 2.96 -23.79 -28.35
N ARG A 178 1.71 -24.20 -28.66
CA ARG A 178 1.39 -25.25 -29.62
C ARG A 178 1.98 -25.01 -31.01
N ASN A 179 2.02 -23.74 -31.44
CA ASN A 179 2.56 -23.38 -32.76
C ASN A 179 4.09 -23.37 -32.80
N HIS A 180 4.73 -23.51 -31.67
CA HIS A 180 6.20 -23.51 -31.52
C HIS A 180 6.78 -24.89 -31.15
N LEU A 181 5.91 -25.90 -30.91
CA LEU A 181 6.32 -27.29 -30.73
C LEU A 181 6.49 -27.93 -32.11
N ARG A 182 7.68 -28.41 -32.42
CA ARG A 182 8.03 -29.18 -33.59
C ARG A 182 8.15 -30.65 -33.23
#